data_7142de116267210f12cf5dc98bfc20a5
#
_entry.id   7142de116267210f12cf5dc98bfc20a5
#
_cell.length_a   1.000
_cell.length_b   1.000
_cell.length_c   1.000
_cell.angle_alpha   90.00
_cell.angle_beta   90.00
_cell.angle_gamma   90.00
#
_symmetry.space_group_name_H-M   'P 1'
#
loop_
_entity.id
_entity.type
_entity.pdbx_description
1 polymer ?
#
loop_
_entity_poly.entity_id
_entity_poly.type
_entity_poly.pdbx_seq_one_letter_code
_entity_poly.pdbx_strand_id
1 'polypeptide(L)'
;MNRISKSFRYGEFEVCLETGRIARQASGAVLASMGDTSVLVTVVASREPSDRDFLPLTVDYEEKTYSAGRIPGGFFKREGRPSEKAILTCRLIDRPIRPLFPAGFRNEIQIVANVMSVDPEIDPDIVAMIGGSAALTLTGAPFNGPFGAARGAFVDGNYLLNPSATQLAESRLNLVVAGTQKAVLMVESEAKGLTAVSYTHLTLPPILLV
;
A
#
# COMPACT_ATOMS: atom_id res chain seq x y z
N MET A 1 9.52 -6.85 -23.03
CA MET A 1 9.59 -7.28 -21.63
C MET A 1 8.54 -8.38 -21.47
N ASN A 2 8.90 -9.52 -20.90
CA ASN A 2 7.98 -10.63 -20.73
C ASN A 2 7.16 -10.43 -19.45
N ARG A 3 5.93 -10.92 -19.45
CA ARG A 3 5.10 -10.98 -18.23
C ARG A 3 5.80 -11.87 -17.20
N ILE A 4 5.98 -11.34 -15.99
CA ILE A 4 6.49 -12.08 -14.83
C ILE A 4 5.44 -11.92 -13.72
N SER A 5 5.06 -13.03 -13.09
CA SER A 5 4.16 -13.03 -11.94
C SER A 5 4.73 -13.89 -10.82
N LYS A 6 4.51 -13.45 -9.60
CA LYS A 6 4.86 -14.15 -8.36
C LYS A 6 3.67 -14.10 -7.43
N SER A 7 3.31 -15.25 -6.83
CA SER A 7 2.27 -15.35 -5.82
C SER A 7 2.86 -15.85 -4.52
N PHE A 8 2.27 -15.41 -3.42
CA PHE A 8 2.59 -15.89 -2.08
C PHE A 8 1.36 -15.79 -1.17
N ARG A 9 1.30 -16.65 -0.16
CA ARG A 9 0.23 -16.61 0.83
C ARG A 9 0.52 -15.53 1.87
N TYR A 10 -0.49 -14.70 2.18
CA TYR A 10 -0.39 -13.61 3.14
C TYR A 10 -1.64 -13.56 4.03
N GLY A 11 -1.54 -14.18 5.21
CA GLY A 11 -2.69 -14.47 6.04
C GLY A 11 -3.61 -15.52 5.38
N GLU A 12 -4.89 -15.20 5.26
CA GLU A 12 -5.88 -16.06 4.61
C GLU A 12 -5.90 -15.91 3.09
N PHE A 13 -5.30 -14.85 2.57
CA PHE A 13 -5.34 -14.50 1.14
C PHE A 13 -4.06 -14.88 0.41
N GLU A 14 -4.17 -15.06 -0.90
CA GLU A 14 -3.05 -15.12 -1.81
C GLU A 14 -2.82 -13.73 -2.42
N VAL A 15 -1.59 -13.25 -2.34
CA VAL A 15 -1.14 -12.02 -3.01
C VAL A 15 -0.42 -12.39 -4.28
N CYS A 16 -0.79 -11.79 -5.40
CA CYS A 16 -0.12 -11.93 -6.68
C CYS A 16 0.46 -10.59 -7.13
N LEU A 17 1.73 -10.58 -7.49
CA LEU A 17 2.43 -9.44 -8.08
C LEU A 17 2.78 -9.75 -9.52
N GLU A 18 2.28 -8.94 -10.46
CA GLU A 18 2.52 -9.09 -11.88
C GLU A 18 3.21 -7.85 -12.46
N THR A 19 4.24 -8.04 -13.28
CA THR A 19 4.93 -6.96 -13.99
C THR A 19 5.14 -7.29 -15.48
N GLY A 20 5.45 -6.26 -16.29
CA GLY A 20 5.82 -6.39 -17.69
C GLY A 20 4.66 -6.46 -18.68
N ARG A 21 3.41 -6.45 -18.24
CA ARG A 21 2.22 -6.50 -19.10
C ARG A 21 1.62 -5.13 -19.35
N ILE A 22 1.45 -4.34 -18.31
CA ILE A 22 0.74 -3.04 -18.33
C ILE A 22 1.75 -1.93 -17.99
N ALA A 23 1.46 -0.70 -18.41
CA ALA A 23 2.22 0.52 -18.10
C ALA A 23 3.75 0.42 -18.40
N ARG A 24 4.11 -0.12 -19.54
CA ARG A 24 5.52 -0.38 -19.94
C ARG A 24 6.41 0.86 -20.07
N GLN A 25 5.81 2.06 -20.10
CA GLN A 25 6.53 3.33 -20.20
C GLN A 25 6.95 3.89 -18.84
N ALA A 26 6.35 3.38 -17.75
CA ALA A 26 6.77 3.73 -16.41
C ALA A 26 8.15 3.14 -16.08
N SER A 27 8.89 3.76 -15.16
CA SER A 27 10.18 3.23 -14.67
C SER A 27 10.00 1.90 -13.94
N GLY A 28 8.89 1.73 -13.21
CA GLY A 28 8.44 0.49 -12.61
C GLY A 28 6.92 0.40 -12.63
N ALA A 29 6.38 -0.78 -12.90
CA ALA A 29 4.94 -1.02 -12.89
C ALA A 29 4.62 -2.41 -12.36
N VAL A 30 3.68 -2.49 -11.42
CA VAL A 30 3.22 -3.74 -10.81
C VAL A 30 1.71 -3.71 -10.72
N LEU A 31 1.06 -4.78 -11.17
CA LEU A 31 -0.31 -5.09 -10.84
C LEU A 31 -0.28 -6.01 -9.62
N ALA A 32 -0.71 -5.50 -8.47
CA ALA A 32 -0.84 -6.24 -7.24
C ALA A 32 -2.29 -6.68 -7.05
N SER A 33 -2.51 -7.94 -6.67
CA SER A 33 -3.85 -8.48 -6.43
C SER A 33 -3.87 -9.26 -5.13
N MET A 34 -4.99 -9.17 -4.41
CA MET A 34 -5.31 -9.95 -3.21
C MET A 34 -6.80 -10.27 -3.25
N GLY A 35 -7.17 -11.56 -3.40
CA GLY A 35 -8.53 -11.94 -3.77
C GLY A 35 -8.95 -11.26 -5.08
N ASP A 36 -10.16 -10.68 -5.11
CA ASP A 36 -10.67 -9.93 -6.27
C ASP A 36 -10.31 -8.44 -6.25
N THR A 37 -9.60 -7.98 -5.21
CA THR A 37 -9.04 -6.63 -5.18
C THR A 37 -7.75 -6.56 -5.97
N SER A 38 -7.64 -5.62 -6.92
CA SER A 38 -6.43 -5.39 -7.71
C SER A 38 -6.09 -3.92 -7.83
N VAL A 39 -4.79 -3.60 -7.70
CA VAL A 39 -4.26 -2.24 -7.77
C VAL A 39 -3.10 -2.21 -8.75
N LEU A 40 -3.18 -1.35 -9.75
CA LEU A 40 -2.07 -1.05 -10.65
C LEU A 40 -1.24 0.07 -10.04
N VAL A 41 0.00 -0.25 -9.67
CA VAL A 41 0.94 0.75 -9.16
C VAL A 41 2.01 1.01 -10.20
N THR A 42 2.17 2.27 -10.56
CA THR A 42 3.19 2.74 -11.49
C THR A 42 4.10 3.74 -10.79
N VAL A 43 5.37 3.66 -11.08
CA VAL A 43 6.40 4.55 -10.54
C VAL A 43 7.19 5.14 -11.68
N VAL A 44 7.36 6.45 -11.64
CA VAL A 44 8.26 7.18 -12.53
C VAL A 44 9.32 7.85 -11.68
N ALA A 45 10.58 7.58 -11.97
CA ALA A 45 11.73 8.20 -11.33
C ALA A 45 12.46 9.07 -12.36
N SER A 46 12.65 10.36 -12.03
CA SER A 46 13.47 11.26 -12.85
C SER A 46 14.92 10.80 -12.88
N ARG A 47 15.58 10.99 -14.01
CA ARG A 47 17.03 10.70 -14.15
C ARG A 47 17.89 11.84 -13.60
N GLU A 48 17.35 13.06 -13.57
CA GLU A 48 18.05 14.25 -13.14
C GLU A 48 17.60 14.67 -11.74
N PRO A 49 18.51 15.15 -10.88
CA PRO A 49 18.15 15.67 -9.58
C PRO A 49 17.36 16.98 -9.73
N SER A 50 16.41 17.19 -8.83
CA SER A 50 15.67 18.45 -8.70
C SER A 50 16.50 19.49 -7.95
N ASP A 51 16.23 20.76 -8.18
CA ASP A 51 16.83 21.91 -7.45
C ASP A 51 16.36 22.01 -6.00
N ARG A 52 15.44 21.16 -5.57
CA ARG A 52 14.92 21.10 -4.20
C ARG A 52 15.95 20.51 -3.24
N ASP A 53 15.93 20.93 -1.99
CA ASP A 53 16.81 20.45 -0.91
C ASP A 53 16.26 19.21 -0.17
N PHE A 54 15.12 18.68 -0.62
CA PHE A 54 14.46 17.49 -0.09
C PHE A 54 14.08 16.51 -1.21
N LEU A 55 13.74 15.28 -0.86
CA LEU A 55 13.22 14.26 -1.79
C LEU A 55 11.83 14.67 -2.31
N PRO A 56 11.69 15.00 -3.61
CA PRO A 56 10.39 15.31 -4.20
C PRO A 56 9.65 13.99 -4.51
N LEU A 57 8.97 13.45 -3.51
CA LEU A 57 8.13 12.26 -3.62
C LEU A 57 6.66 12.67 -3.66
N THR A 58 5.98 12.30 -4.73
CA THR A 58 4.54 12.48 -4.90
C THR A 58 3.88 11.11 -4.96
N VAL A 59 2.82 10.93 -4.18
CA VAL A 59 2.03 9.70 -4.15
C VAL A 59 0.58 10.05 -4.41
N ASP A 60 0.03 9.48 -5.48
CA ASP A 60 -1.37 9.59 -5.85
C ASP A 60 -2.04 8.21 -5.72
N TYR A 61 -3.10 8.14 -4.93
CA TYR A 61 -3.94 6.95 -4.81
C TYR A 61 -5.34 7.28 -5.33
N GLU A 62 -5.78 6.50 -6.31
CA GLU A 62 -7.06 6.72 -6.98
C GLU A 62 -7.96 5.49 -6.83
N GLU A 63 -9.05 5.67 -6.08
CA GLU A 63 -10.14 4.71 -5.96
C GLU A 63 -11.38 5.31 -6.65
N LYS A 64 -11.60 4.90 -7.89
CA LYS A 64 -12.71 5.39 -8.72
C LYS A 64 -13.90 4.45 -8.65
N THR A 65 -15.08 4.98 -8.85
CA THR A 65 -16.35 4.24 -8.75
C THR A 65 -16.43 3.03 -9.67
N TYR A 66 -15.72 3.03 -10.80
CA TYR A 66 -15.69 1.88 -11.70
C TYR A 66 -15.07 0.63 -11.07
N SER A 67 -14.11 0.79 -10.14
CA SER A 67 -13.45 -0.34 -9.47
C SER A 67 -14.44 -1.20 -8.66
N ALA A 68 -15.52 -0.58 -8.18
CA ALA A 68 -16.65 -1.24 -7.53
C ALA A 68 -17.81 -1.57 -8.49
N GLY A 69 -17.59 -1.51 -9.82
CA GLY A 69 -18.62 -1.76 -10.83
C GLY A 69 -19.74 -0.72 -10.85
N ARG A 70 -19.50 0.49 -10.37
CA ARG A 70 -20.53 1.55 -10.23
C ARG A 70 -20.21 2.75 -11.11
N ILE A 71 -21.25 3.50 -11.44
CA ILE A 71 -21.16 4.78 -12.13
C ILE A 71 -21.15 5.90 -11.06
N PRO A 72 -20.33 6.96 -11.24
CA PRO A 72 -20.35 8.09 -10.33
C PRO A 72 -21.74 8.66 -10.09
N GLY A 73 -22.03 9.01 -8.84
CA GLY A 73 -23.30 9.63 -8.47
C GLY A 73 -23.43 11.07 -8.96
N GLY A 74 -24.51 11.75 -8.54
CA GLY A 74 -24.77 13.13 -8.88
C GLY A 74 -25.27 13.36 -10.30
N PHE A 75 -25.61 14.60 -10.63
CA PHE A 75 -26.18 15.00 -11.92
C PHE A 75 -25.17 14.82 -13.06
N PHE A 76 -23.92 15.22 -12.86
CA PHE A 76 -22.88 15.21 -13.91
C PHE A 76 -22.27 13.83 -14.18
N LYS A 77 -22.55 12.82 -13.36
CA LYS A 77 -21.97 11.47 -13.51
C LYS A 77 -20.44 11.46 -13.66
N ARG A 78 -19.78 12.31 -12.90
CA ARG A 78 -18.31 12.46 -12.90
C ARG A 78 -17.73 12.13 -11.54
N GLU A 79 -16.47 11.66 -11.53
CA GLU A 79 -15.69 11.51 -10.32
C GLU A 79 -15.51 12.87 -9.62
N GLY A 80 -15.62 12.86 -8.30
CA GLY A 80 -15.41 14.05 -7.47
C GLY A 80 -13.94 14.27 -7.12
N ARG A 81 -13.71 15.07 -6.08
CA ARG A 81 -12.39 15.19 -5.45
C ARG A 81 -12.02 13.88 -4.76
N PRO A 82 -10.71 13.60 -4.56
CA PRO A 82 -10.28 12.45 -3.77
C PRO A 82 -10.97 12.41 -2.40
N SER A 83 -11.38 11.22 -1.97
CA SER A 83 -11.98 11.04 -0.65
C SER A 83 -10.93 11.24 0.44
N GLU A 84 -11.36 11.51 1.68
CA GLU A 84 -10.47 11.57 2.84
C GLU A 84 -9.68 10.27 3.00
N LYS A 85 -10.32 9.12 2.81
CA LYS A 85 -9.67 7.80 2.78
C LYS A 85 -8.55 7.74 1.75
N ALA A 86 -8.79 8.22 0.52
CA ALA A 86 -7.77 8.23 -0.53
C ALA A 86 -6.56 9.09 -0.14
N ILE A 87 -6.78 10.27 0.45
CA ILE A 87 -5.71 11.14 0.93
C ILE A 87 -4.90 10.47 2.05
N LEU A 88 -5.57 9.81 3.00
CA LEU A 88 -4.91 9.06 4.07
C LEU A 88 -4.11 7.89 3.51
N THR A 89 -4.64 7.16 2.53
CA THR A 89 -3.91 6.07 1.86
C THR A 89 -2.66 6.57 1.13
N CYS A 90 -2.70 7.74 0.47
CA CYS A 90 -1.49 8.37 -0.07
C CYS A 90 -0.41 8.53 1.01
N ARG A 91 -0.79 8.97 2.22
CA ARG A 91 0.14 9.13 3.34
C ARG A 91 0.65 7.80 3.89
N LEU A 92 -0.20 6.76 3.93
CA LEU A 92 0.21 5.41 4.32
C LEU A 92 1.28 4.85 3.38
N ILE A 93 1.19 5.14 2.09
CA ILE A 93 2.18 4.73 1.08
C ILE A 93 3.45 5.59 1.19
N ASP A 94 3.32 6.91 1.33
CA ASP A 94 4.45 7.86 1.36
C ASP A 94 5.37 7.66 2.57
N ARG A 95 4.81 7.52 3.77
CA ARG A 95 5.56 7.51 5.04
C ARG A 95 6.62 6.40 5.15
N PRO A 96 6.36 5.12 4.81
CA PRO A 96 7.37 4.08 4.88
C PRO A 96 8.41 4.18 3.75
N ILE A 97 8.10 4.87 2.65
CA ILE A 97 8.99 4.99 1.49
C ILE A 97 10.11 6.00 1.72
N ARG A 98 9.79 7.18 2.26
CA ARG A 98 10.75 8.27 2.42
C ARG A 98 12.05 7.88 3.16
N PRO A 99 12.00 7.21 4.32
CA PRO A 99 13.21 6.85 5.05
C PRO A 99 14.06 5.78 4.36
N LEU A 100 13.54 5.12 3.32
CA LEU A 100 14.26 4.10 2.57
C LEU A 100 15.13 4.67 1.43
N PHE A 101 15.03 5.96 1.15
CA PHE A 101 15.94 6.62 0.24
C PHE A 101 17.17 7.17 0.98
N PRO A 102 18.36 7.13 0.36
CA PRO A 102 19.57 7.66 0.98
C PRO A 102 19.47 9.18 1.15
N ALA A 103 20.11 9.69 2.19
CA ALA A 103 20.21 11.12 2.43
C ALA A 103 20.85 11.83 1.20
N GLY A 104 20.23 12.94 0.79
CA GLY A 104 20.69 13.71 -0.36
C GLY A 104 20.19 13.21 -1.72
N PHE A 105 19.39 12.15 -1.79
CA PHE A 105 18.71 11.78 -3.03
C PHE A 105 17.61 12.79 -3.35
N ARG A 106 17.68 13.43 -4.52
CA ARG A 106 16.84 14.57 -4.91
C ARG A 106 16.10 14.39 -6.23
N ASN A 107 16.19 13.21 -6.84
CA ASN A 107 15.45 12.95 -8.08
C ASN A 107 13.96 12.85 -7.77
N GLU A 108 13.15 13.44 -8.63
CA GLU A 108 11.70 13.40 -8.48
C GLU A 108 11.18 11.98 -8.67
N ILE A 109 10.31 11.55 -7.77
CA ILE A 109 9.62 10.26 -7.83
C ILE A 109 8.12 10.51 -7.75
N GLN A 110 7.41 9.95 -8.72
CA GLN A 110 5.96 9.92 -8.71
C GLN A 110 5.48 8.47 -8.65
N ILE A 111 4.60 8.20 -7.70
CA ILE A 111 3.93 6.91 -7.53
C ILE A 111 2.44 7.14 -7.76
N VAL A 112 1.85 6.38 -8.67
CA VAL A 112 0.41 6.41 -8.92
C VAL A 112 -0.14 5.01 -8.69
N ALA A 113 -1.04 4.87 -7.72
CA ALA A 113 -1.74 3.64 -7.39
C ALA A 113 -3.22 3.76 -7.83
N ASN A 114 -3.58 3.06 -8.90
CA ASN A 114 -4.94 3.02 -9.41
C ASN A 114 -5.62 1.72 -8.99
N VAL A 115 -6.71 1.82 -8.26
CA VAL A 115 -7.54 0.67 -7.92
C VAL A 115 -8.34 0.24 -9.13
N MET A 116 -8.09 -0.99 -9.61
CA MET A 116 -8.69 -1.53 -10.83
C MET A 116 -9.97 -2.30 -10.53
N SER A 117 -9.98 -3.07 -9.43
CA SER A 117 -11.15 -3.78 -8.91
C SER A 117 -11.10 -3.83 -7.39
N VAL A 118 -12.26 -3.89 -6.75
CA VAL A 118 -12.41 -3.95 -5.29
C VAL A 118 -13.31 -5.10 -4.92
N ASP A 119 -12.80 -5.99 -4.09
CA ASP A 119 -13.58 -6.92 -3.29
C ASP A 119 -14.06 -6.15 -2.03
N PRO A 120 -15.36 -6.14 -1.72
CA PRO A 120 -15.88 -5.45 -0.53
C PRO A 120 -15.26 -5.88 0.80
N GLU A 121 -14.73 -7.10 0.87
CA GLU A 121 -14.09 -7.66 2.07
C GLU A 121 -12.59 -7.35 2.16
N ILE A 122 -11.95 -6.86 1.09
CA ILE A 122 -10.50 -6.63 1.03
C ILE A 122 -10.20 -5.17 0.74
N ASP A 123 -9.66 -4.46 1.73
CA ASP A 123 -9.27 -3.06 1.58
C ASP A 123 -8.07 -2.92 0.63
N PRO A 124 -8.14 -2.09 -0.43
CA PRO A 124 -7.09 -1.97 -1.43
C PRO A 124 -5.83 -1.24 -0.94
N ASP A 125 -5.82 -0.60 0.22
CA ASP A 125 -4.70 0.17 0.72
C ASP A 125 -3.44 -0.69 0.98
N ILE A 126 -3.58 -1.85 1.64
CA ILE A 126 -2.46 -2.78 1.88
C ILE A 126 -1.93 -3.32 0.55
N VAL A 127 -2.83 -3.64 -0.39
CA VAL A 127 -2.46 -4.10 -1.74
C VAL A 127 -1.66 -3.00 -2.47
N ALA A 128 -2.10 -1.73 -2.35
CA ALA A 128 -1.40 -0.58 -2.93
C ALA A 128 -0.01 -0.36 -2.31
N MET A 129 0.14 -0.54 -0.99
CA MET A 129 1.42 -0.42 -0.29
C MET A 129 2.41 -1.50 -0.75
N ILE A 130 1.98 -2.76 -0.82
CA ILE A 130 2.80 -3.87 -1.30
C ILE A 130 3.18 -3.67 -2.78
N GLY A 131 2.21 -3.29 -3.61
CA GLY A 131 2.42 -2.97 -5.02
C GLY A 131 3.40 -1.81 -5.21
N GLY A 132 3.30 -0.75 -4.40
CA GLY A 132 4.20 0.40 -4.40
C GLY A 132 5.64 0.03 -4.04
N SER A 133 5.81 -0.77 -3.02
CA SER A 133 7.12 -1.32 -2.61
C SER A 133 7.76 -2.14 -3.75
N ALA A 134 6.99 -3.04 -4.37
CA ALA A 134 7.45 -3.85 -5.47
C ALA A 134 7.78 -3.02 -6.72
N ALA A 135 6.90 -2.06 -7.08
CA ALA A 135 7.11 -1.20 -8.24
C ALA A 135 8.34 -0.30 -8.08
N LEU A 136 8.58 0.27 -6.89
CA LEU A 136 9.79 1.03 -6.58
C LEU A 136 11.07 0.19 -6.74
N THR A 137 11.05 -1.05 -6.25
CA THR A 137 12.21 -1.96 -6.37
C THR A 137 12.59 -2.22 -7.84
N LEU A 138 11.61 -2.19 -8.74
CA LEU A 138 11.83 -2.40 -10.17
C LEU A 138 12.38 -1.17 -10.92
N THR A 139 12.34 0.03 -10.33
CA THR A 139 12.77 1.27 -10.99
C THR A 139 14.27 1.39 -11.17
N GLY A 140 15.06 0.69 -10.36
CA GLY A 140 16.51 0.87 -10.27
C GLY A 140 16.96 2.12 -9.52
N ALA A 141 16.02 2.88 -8.90
CA ALA A 141 16.36 3.97 -7.99
C ALA A 141 17.07 3.41 -6.73
N PRO A 142 17.88 4.21 -6.02
CA PRO A 142 18.61 3.78 -4.82
C PRO A 142 17.64 3.64 -3.63
N PHE A 143 16.74 2.70 -3.72
CA PHE A 143 15.70 2.40 -2.75
C PHE A 143 16.14 1.22 -1.86
N ASN A 144 16.28 1.46 -0.55
CA ASN A 144 16.73 0.47 0.44
C ASN A 144 15.58 -0.44 0.92
N GLY A 145 14.59 -0.69 0.06
CA GLY A 145 13.52 -1.66 0.26
C GLY A 145 13.90 -3.06 -0.23
N PRO A 146 12.91 -3.94 -0.44
CA PRO A 146 11.48 -3.67 -0.28
C PRO A 146 11.01 -3.54 1.17
N PHE A 147 9.80 -2.99 1.34
CA PHE A 147 9.07 -3.05 2.60
C PHE A 147 7.79 -3.86 2.42
N GLY A 148 7.35 -4.51 3.49
CA GLY A 148 6.04 -5.15 3.60
C GLY A 148 5.07 -4.24 4.33
N ALA A 149 3.77 -4.49 4.14
CA ALA A 149 2.69 -3.81 4.85
C ALA A 149 1.60 -4.81 5.22
N ALA A 150 1.01 -4.65 6.38
CA ALA A 150 -0.05 -5.51 6.89
C ALA A 150 -1.07 -4.70 7.67
N ARG A 151 -2.31 -5.19 7.68
CA ARG A 151 -3.35 -4.74 8.61
C ARG A 151 -3.52 -5.76 9.71
N GLY A 152 -3.57 -5.31 10.94
CA GLY A 152 -3.85 -6.12 12.13
C GLY A 152 -5.19 -5.76 12.75
N ALA A 153 -5.93 -6.77 13.19
CA ALA A 153 -7.14 -6.62 13.97
C ALA A 153 -7.07 -7.42 15.28
N PHE A 154 -7.94 -7.10 16.23
CA PHE A 154 -8.09 -7.83 17.48
C PHE A 154 -9.56 -8.11 17.75
N VAL A 155 -9.95 -9.38 17.59
CA VAL A 155 -11.33 -9.86 17.71
C VAL A 155 -11.34 -11.06 18.66
N ASP A 156 -12.21 -11.04 19.65
CA ASP A 156 -12.43 -12.13 20.61
C ASP A 156 -11.15 -12.72 21.25
N GLY A 157 -10.20 -11.83 21.59
CA GLY A 157 -8.94 -12.23 22.20
C GLY A 157 -7.87 -12.71 21.23
N ASN A 158 -8.14 -12.76 19.92
CA ASN A 158 -7.23 -13.22 18.89
C ASN A 158 -6.77 -12.07 17.98
N TYR A 159 -5.52 -12.17 17.55
CA TYR A 159 -4.97 -11.26 16.53
C TYR A 159 -5.19 -11.85 15.14
N LEU A 160 -5.69 -11.04 14.25
CA LEU A 160 -5.94 -11.39 12.86
C LEU A 160 -5.00 -10.58 11.94
N LEU A 161 -4.40 -11.25 10.98
CA LEU A 161 -3.57 -10.65 9.94
C LEU A 161 -4.41 -10.43 8.69
N ASN A 162 -4.44 -9.19 8.19
CA ASN A 162 -5.23 -8.78 7.03
C ASN A 162 -6.70 -9.23 7.16
N PRO A 163 -7.41 -8.75 8.20
CA PRO A 163 -8.80 -9.11 8.43
C PRO A 163 -9.67 -8.65 7.27
N SER A 164 -10.78 -9.37 7.05
CA SER A 164 -11.83 -8.90 6.14
C SER A 164 -12.52 -7.64 6.71
N ALA A 165 -13.24 -6.91 5.85
CA ALA A 165 -13.99 -5.72 6.27
C ALA A 165 -15.01 -6.05 7.37
N THR A 166 -15.67 -7.21 7.27
CA THR A 166 -16.59 -7.72 8.28
C THR A 166 -15.88 -7.97 9.62
N GLN A 167 -14.74 -8.65 9.62
CA GLN A 167 -13.93 -8.91 10.83
C GLN A 167 -13.39 -7.59 11.44
N LEU A 168 -12.99 -6.65 10.58
CA LEU A 168 -12.47 -5.35 11.03
C LEU A 168 -13.55 -4.50 11.73
N ALA A 169 -14.79 -4.60 11.27
CA ALA A 169 -15.92 -3.89 11.89
C ALA A 169 -16.19 -4.34 13.33
N GLU A 170 -15.94 -5.61 13.65
CA GLU A 170 -16.07 -6.19 15.00
C GLU A 170 -14.80 -5.98 15.85
N SER A 171 -13.73 -5.53 15.25
CA SER A 171 -12.43 -5.41 15.88
C SER A 171 -12.36 -4.20 16.84
N ARG A 172 -11.66 -4.40 17.94
CA ARG A 172 -11.24 -3.34 18.87
C ARG A 172 -9.93 -2.66 18.48
N LEU A 173 -9.27 -3.15 17.42
CA LEU A 173 -8.02 -2.63 16.90
C LEU A 173 -8.07 -2.58 15.38
N ASN A 174 -7.71 -1.45 14.82
CA ASN A 174 -7.37 -1.31 13.41
C ASN A 174 -5.93 -0.79 13.35
N LEU A 175 -4.99 -1.66 13.02
CA LEU A 175 -3.57 -1.37 13.02
C LEU A 175 -3.01 -1.58 11.62
N VAL A 176 -2.37 -0.56 11.06
CA VAL A 176 -1.57 -0.68 9.84
C VAL A 176 -0.10 -0.57 10.20
N VAL A 177 0.68 -1.56 9.80
CA VAL A 177 2.13 -1.62 10.02
C VAL A 177 2.83 -1.76 8.69
N ALA A 178 3.91 -1.01 8.51
CA ALA A 178 4.82 -1.18 7.39
C ALA A 178 6.27 -1.21 7.87
N GLY A 179 7.09 -2.06 7.26
CA GLY A 179 8.48 -2.21 7.64
C GLY A 179 9.28 -3.11 6.71
N THR A 180 10.58 -3.13 6.95
CA THR A 180 11.54 -4.04 6.31
C THR A 180 11.82 -5.23 7.22
N GLN A 181 12.59 -6.20 6.75
CA GLN A 181 13.08 -7.30 7.62
C GLN A 181 13.87 -6.82 8.84
N LYS A 182 14.39 -5.59 8.81
CA LYS A 182 15.29 -5.07 9.86
C LYS A 182 14.57 -4.16 10.86
N ALA A 183 13.51 -3.45 10.43
CA ALA A 183 12.87 -2.45 11.26
C ALA A 183 11.42 -2.16 10.82
N VAL A 184 10.60 -1.80 11.79
CA VAL A 184 9.30 -1.16 11.56
C VAL A 184 9.55 0.29 11.14
N LEU A 185 8.94 0.72 10.03
CA LEU A 185 9.06 2.05 9.46
C LEU A 185 7.87 2.94 9.81
N MET A 186 6.68 2.33 9.85
CA MET A 186 5.43 3.05 10.09
C MET A 186 4.46 2.18 10.87
N VAL A 187 3.80 2.82 11.81
CA VAL A 187 2.65 2.28 12.55
C VAL A 187 1.55 3.33 12.54
N GLU A 188 0.35 2.94 12.19
CA GLU A 188 -0.85 3.74 12.32
C GLU A 188 -1.96 2.88 12.92
N SER A 189 -2.63 3.38 13.96
CA SER A 189 -3.62 2.56 14.66
C SER A 189 -4.76 3.37 15.25
N GLU A 190 -5.92 2.73 15.25
CA GLU A 190 -7.08 3.11 16.03
C GLU A 190 -7.42 1.95 16.98
N ALA A 191 -7.50 2.22 18.29
CA ALA A 191 -7.74 1.21 19.31
C ALA A 191 -8.82 1.65 20.28
N LYS A 192 -9.75 0.74 20.60
CA LYS A 192 -10.84 0.95 21.54
C LYS A 192 -10.61 0.14 22.82
N GLY A 193 -10.12 0.79 23.88
CA GLY A 193 -9.97 0.20 25.21
C GLY A 193 -9.01 -0.99 25.29
N LEU A 194 -7.93 -1.00 24.51
CA LEU A 194 -6.85 -1.98 24.61
C LEU A 194 -5.77 -1.52 25.61
N THR A 195 -5.10 -2.47 26.26
CA THR A 195 -3.96 -2.17 27.12
C THR A 195 -2.73 -1.84 26.28
N ALA A 196 -1.79 -1.05 26.85
CA ALA A 196 -0.52 -0.75 26.21
C ALA A 196 0.27 -2.01 25.86
N VAL A 197 0.19 -3.07 26.66
CA VAL A 197 0.85 -4.36 26.43
C VAL A 197 0.33 -5.02 25.13
N SER A 198 -1.00 -5.07 24.97
CA SER A 198 -1.61 -5.64 23.75
C SER A 198 -1.17 -4.90 22.49
N TYR A 199 -1.01 -3.58 22.58
CA TYR A 199 -0.53 -2.74 21.48
C TYR A 199 0.94 -2.99 21.16
N THR A 200 1.79 -3.07 22.18
CA THR A 200 3.24 -3.26 22.00
C THR A 200 3.56 -4.61 21.36
N HIS A 201 2.85 -5.68 21.74
CA HIS A 201 3.06 -7.00 21.15
C HIS A 201 2.79 -7.05 19.64
N LEU A 202 1.87 -6.22 19.13
CA LEU A 202 1.58 -6.15 17.69
C LEU A 202 2.58 -5.33 16.88
N THR A 203 3.25 -4.38 17.52
CA THR A 203 4.23 -3.52 16.85
C THR A 203 5.65 -4.08 16.88
N LEU A 204 5.87 -5.19 17.59
CA LEU A 204 7.16 -5.86 17.63
C LEU A 204 7.43 -6.68 16.33
N PRO A 205 8.71 -6.86 15.94
CA PRO A 205 9.15 -7.47 14.68
C PRO A 205 8.53 -8.82 14.26
N PRO A 206 7.96 -9.67 15.13
CA PRO A 206 7.44 -10.98 14.71
C PRO A 206 6.31 -10.92 13.68
N ILE A 207 5.57 -9.80 13.57
CA ILE A 207 4.44 -9.68 12.63
C ILE A 207 4.91 -9.41 11.19
N LEU A 208 6.13 -8.91 11.02
CA LEU A 208 6.74 -8.64 9.71
C LEU A 208 7.57 -9.82 9.16
N LEU A 209 7.65 -10.92 9.90
CA LEU A 209 8.42 -12.11 9.55
C LEU A 209 7.55 -13.23 8.94
N VAL A 210 6.35 -12.93 8.48
CA VAL A 210 5.50 -13.90 7.77
C VAL A 210 5.65 -13.75 6.28
#